data_cf5a3d5fe1e26775d211b8b95ea3ca50
#
_entry.id   cf5a3d5fe1e26775d211b8b95ea3ca50
#
_cell.length_a   1.000
_cell.length_b   1.000
_cell.length_c   1.000
_cell.angle_alpha   90.00
_cell.angle_beta   90.00
_cell.angle_gamma   90.00
#
_symmetry.space_group_name_H-M   'P 1'
#
loop_
_entity.id
_entity.type
_entity.pdbx_description
1 polymer ?
#
loop_
_entity_poly.entity_id
_entity_poly.type
_entity_poly.pdbx_seq_one_letter_code
_entity_poly.pdbx_strand_id
1 'polypeptide(L)'
;MAAKYITIAREIKKRIITQQYAANEPLPDQFALAVEFSTSRMTIQQAMRQLIVEGLVYTRQGQGTFIRKNFLQLSQWDLSGSDYFGATKTWEHLGTMTSQVVHFELRFPNEKEQASLMINPDTPIYDFIRLRLLNGEPMSLDATVMPLNLVPGLNKTHLESSVFRYVQETLGLKIMGSYRVVRALKPSALDMQHLVCEPTDPVLEVEQVIYLEDGTPLEYAHCHYRYDHGGIVIVNNG
;
A
#
# COMPACT_ATOMS: atom_id res chain seq x y z
N MET A 1 -9.68 1.09 -15.60
CA MET A 1 -9.53 -0.36 -15.37
C MET A 1 -8.06 -0.66 -15.09
N ALA A 2 -7.75 -1.40 -14.03
CA ALA A 2 -6.37 -1.86 -13.80
C ALA A 2 -5.88 -2.69 -15.00
N ALA A 3 -4.58 -2.60 -15.33
CA ALA A 3 -4.02 -3.39 -16.42
C ALA A 3 -4.23 -4.88 -16.15
N LYS A 4 -4.58 -5.66 -17.15
CA LYS A 4 -4.98 -7.08 -17.03
C LYS A 4 -3.92 -7.92 -16.29
N TYR A 5 -2.63 -7.65 -16.47
CA TYR A 5 -1.57 -8.37 -15.78
C TYR A 5 -1.58 -8.14 -14.26
N ILE A 6 -1.98 -6.96 -13.78
CA ILE A 6 -2.09 -6.64 -12.34
C ILE A 6 -3.20 -7.48 -11.71
N THR A 7 -4.36 -7.58 -12.37
CA THR A 7 -5.48 -8.41 -11.89
C THR A 7 -5.09 -9.88 -11.83
N ILE A 8 -4.35 -10.37 -12.83
CA ILE A 8 -3.86 -11.75 -12.87
C ILE A 8 -2.82 -12.00 -11.77
N ALA A 9 -1.86 -11.09 -11.58
CA ALA A 9 -0.87 -11.21 -10.51
C ALA A 9 -1.55 -11.31 -9.14
N ARG A 10 -2.57 -10.51 -8.88
CA ARG A 10 -3.35 -10.58 -7.63
C ARG A 10 -4.08 -11.89 -7.45
N GLU A 11 -4.72 -12.39 -8.49
CA GLU A 11 -5.41 -13.67 -8.41
C GLU A 11 -4.44 -14.81 -8.12
N ILE A 12 -3.28 -14.84 -8.79
CA ILE A 12 -2.22 -15.81 -8.50
C ILE A 12 -1.68 -15.65 -7.08
N LYS A 13 -1.42 -14.40 -6.62
CA LYS A 13 -1.03 -14.09 -5.24
C LYS A 13 -2.05 -14.61 -4.23
N LYS A 14 -3.34 -14.36 -4.45
CA LYS A 14 -4.43 -14.86 -3.62
C LYS A 14 -4.40 -16.39 -3.54
N ARG A 15 -4.24 -17.10 -4.65
CA ARG A 15 -4.16 -18.57 -4.70
C ARG A 15 -2.94 -19.10 -3.97
N ILE A 16 -1.80 -18.39 -4.02
CA ILE A 16 -0.60 -18.73 -3.24
C ILE A 16 -0.88 -18.60 -1.75
N ILE A 17 -1.47 -17.48 -1.32
CA ILE A 17 -1.80 -17.21 0.10
C ILE A 17 -2.83 -18.23 0.63
N THR A 18 -3.84 -18.57 -0.18
CA THR A 18 -4.87 -19.56 0.18
C THR A 18 -4.42 -21.02 -0.07
N GLN A 19 -3.13 -21.24 -0.36
CA GLN A 19 -2.50 -22.56 -0.52
C GLN A 19 -3.17 -23.43 -1.61
N GLN A 20 -3.72 -22.81 -2.66
CA GLN A 20 -4.29 -23.53 -3.82
C GLN A 20 -3.19 -24.13 -4.73
N TYR A 21 -1.95 -23.69 -4.58
CA TYR A 21 -0.79 -24.25 -5.24
C TYR A 21 0.09 -25.01 -4.25
N ALA A 22 0.59 -26.16 -4.62
CA ALA A 22 1.49 -26.95 -3.77
C ALA A 22 2.86 -26.25 -3.61
N ALA A 23 3.32 -26.10 -2.37
CA ALA A 23 4.53 -25.33 -2.05
C ALA A 23 5.84 -25.89 -2.65
N ASN A 24 5.85 -27.15 -3.09
CA ASN A 24 7.05 -27.83 -3.62
C ASN A 24 6.98 -28.10 -5.13
N GLU A 25 5.88 -27.72 -5.78
CA GLU A 25 5.68 -27.90 -7.21
C GLU A 25 5.82 -26.57 -7.95
N PRO A 26 6.22 -26.59 -9.23
CA PRO A 26 6.20 -25.38 -10.04
C PRO A 26 4.76 -24.91 -10.22
N LEU A 27 4.58 -23.60 -10.28
CA LEU A 27 3.32 -23.02 -10.75
C LEU A 27 3.01 -23.51 -12.17
N PRO A 28 1.72 -23.53 -12.59
CA PRO A 28 1.38 -23.81 -13.98
C PRO A 28 2.22 -22.96 -14.91
N ASP A 29 2.61 -23.51 -16.05
CA ASP A 29 3.43 -22.81 -17.02
C ASP A 29 2.68 -21.60 -17.63
N GLN A 30 3.44 -20.71 -18.28
CA GLN A 30 2.85 -19.48 -18.85
C GLN A 30 1.82 -19.75 -19.94
N PHE A 31 1.88 -20.90 -20.61
CA PHE A 31 0.88 -21.27 -21.62
C PHE A 31 -0.42 -21.70 -20.94
N ALA A 32 -0.35 -22.57 -19.95
CA ALA A 32 -1.50 -23.02 -19.17
C ALA A 32 -2.22 -21.83 -18.51
N LEU A 33 -1.46 -20.93 -17.85
CA LEU A 33 -2.01 -19.71 -17.26
C LEU A 33 -2.61 -18.77 -18.33
N ALA A 34 -2.02 -18.66 -19.51
CA ALA A 34 -2.58 -17.82 -20.58
C ALA A 34 -3.94 -18.34 -21.08
N VAL A 35 -4.09 -19.64 -21.17
CA VAL A 35 -5.37 -20.29 -21.52
C VAL A 35 -6.38 -20.07 -20.40
N GLU A 36 -6.00 -20.35 -19.13
CA GLU A 36 -6.89 -20.22 -17.97
C GLU A 36 -7.42 -18.78 -17.79
N PHE A 37 -6.54 -17.77 -17.89
CA PHE A 37 -6.93 -16.37 -17.76
C PHE A 37 -7.42 -15.73 -19.05
N SER A 38 -7.58 -16.49 -20.12
CA SER A 38 -8.01 -16.00 -21.45
C SER A 38 -7.22 -14.75 -21.87
N THR A 39 -5.87 -14.86 -21.89
CA THR A 39 -4.97 -13.73 -22.13
C THR A 39 -3.73 -14.16 -22.93
N SER A 40 -2.89 -13.17 -23.30
CA SER A 40 -1.62 -13.45 -23.97
C SER A 40 -0.54 -13.94 -23.01
N ARG A 41 0.43 -14.72 -23.52
CA ARG A 41 1.64 -15.11 -22.77
C ARG A 41 2.42 -13.89 -22.24
N MET A 42 2.46 -12.80 -23.02
CA MET A 42 3.11 -11.54 -22.61
C MET A 42 2.46 -10.97 -21.35
N THR A 43 1.14 -10.99 -21.25
CA THR A 43 0.39 -10.53 -20.08
C THR A 43 0.68 -11.40 -18.85
N ILE A 44 0.75 -12.73 -19.02
CA ILE A 44 1.15 -13.66 -17.97
C ILE A 44 2.61 -13.40 -17.54
N GLN A 45 3.51 -13.20 -18.49
CA GLN A 45 4.90 -12.88 -18.19
C GLN A 45 5.05 -11.60 -17.35
N GLN A 46 4.28 -10.55 -17.66
CA GLN A 46 4.23 -9.32 -16.86
C GLN A 46 3.70 -9.59 -15.44
N ALA A 47 2.62 -10.36 -15.31
CA ALA A 47 2.08 -10.76 -14.01
C ALA A 47 3.11 -11.55 -13.19
N MET A 48 3.80 -12.52 -13.81
CA MET A 48 4.84 -13.31 -13.15
C MET A 48 6.05 -12.46 -12.74
N ARG A 49 6.47 -11.48 -13.57
CA ARG A 49 7.54 -10.54 -13.21
C ARG A 49 7.18 -9.74 -11.96
N GLN A 50 5.94 -9.28 -11.85
CA GLN A 50 5.48 -8.58 -10.65
C GLN A 50 5.59 -9.48 -9.41
N LEU A 51 5.12 -10.72 -9.47
CA LEU A 51 5.21 -11.67 -8.36
C LEU A 51 6.66 -12.01 -7.98
N ILE A 52 7.59 -12.02 -8.95
CA ILE A 52 9.02 -12.17 -8.71
C ILE A 52 9.59 -10.95 -7.98
N VAL A 53 9.25 -9.73 -8.43
CA VAL A 53 9.67 -8.47 -7.77
C VAL A 53 9.14 -8.40 -6.35
N GLU A 54 7.90 -8.82 -6.11
CA GLU A 54 7.29 -8.92 -4.78
C GLU A 54 7.90 -10.05 -3.92
N GLY A 55 8.77 -10.89 -4.49
CA GLY A 55 9.43 -11.99 -3.76
C GLY A 55 8.56 -13.21 -3.46
N LEU A 56 7.34 -13.27 -4.02
CA LEU A 56 6.46 -14.43 -3.83
C LEU A 56 6.99 -15.69 -4.51
N VAL A 57 7.53 -15.51 -5.70
CA VAL A 57 7.96 -16.59 -6.55
C VAL A 57 9.38 -16.37 -7.06
N TYR A 58 10.01 -17.43 -7.52
CA TYR A 58 11.31 -17.40 -8.18
C TYR A 58 11.35 -18.38 -9.34
N THR A 59 12.16 -18.08 -10.35
CA THR A 59 12.28 -18.94 -11.54
C THR A 59 13.54 -19.76 -11.47
N ARG A 60 13.43 -21.04 -11.78
CA ARG A 60 14.58 -21.93 -12.06
C ARG A 60 14.62 -22.20 -13.56
N GLN A 61 15.76 -21.91 -14.17
CA GLN A 61 15.94 -22.13 -15.60
C GLN A 61 15.65 -23.59 -15.98
N GLY A 62 14.79 -23.80 -16.97
CA GLY A 62 14.39 -25.12 -17.44
C GLY A 62 13.44 -25.91 -16.52
N GLN A 63 13.15 -25.44 -15.32
CA GLN A 63 12.33 -26.16 -14.35
C GLN A 63 11.01 -25.48 -14.02
N GLY A 64 10.86 -24.17 -14.34
CA GLY A 64 9.63 -23.42 -14.09
C GLY A 64 9.74 -22.36 -13.00
N THR A 65 8.59 -21.89 -12.54
CA THR A 65 8.46 -20.87 -11.50
C THR A 65 7.88 -21.51 -10.23
N PHE A 66 8.53 -21.24 -9.10
CA PHE A 66 8.25 -21.86 -7.79
C PHE A 66 7.87 -20.80 -6.76
N ILE A 67 7.04 -21.17 -5.79
CA ILE A 67 6.69 -20.34 -4.66
C ILE A 67 7.85 -20.34 -3.65
N ARG A 68 8.20 -19.17 -3.09
CA ARG A 68 9.15 -19.08 -1.97
C ARG A 68 8.52 -19.68 -0.71
N LYS A 69 9.16 -20.67 -0.13
CA LYS A 69 8.61 -21.46 0.99
C LYS A 69 8.28 -20.65 2.24
N ASN A 70 9.04 -19.59 2.51
CA ASN A 70 8.91 -18.74 3.71
C ASN A 70 8.23 -17.39 3.43
N PHE A 71 7.65 -17.20 2.24
CA PHE A 71 7.05 -15.94 1.84
C PHE A 71 5.97 -15.48 2.82
N LEU A 72 5.03 -16.34 3.21
CA LEU A 72 3.95 -15.99 4.12
C LEU A 72 4.44 -15.54 5.50
N GLN A 73 5.54 -16.10 5.98
CA GLN A 73 6.14 -15.71 7.26
C GLN A 73 6.85 -14.36 7.19
N LEU A 74 7.50 -14.07 6.05
CA LEU A 74 8.28 -12.85 5.87
C LEU A 74 7.43 -11.64 5.46
N SER A 75 6.29 -11.87 4.80
CA SER A 75 5.43 -10.79 4.29
C SER A 75 4.30 -10.38 5.24
N GLN A 76 4.21 -10.99 6.41
CA GLN A 76 3.10 -10.78 7.36
C GLN A 76 2.94 -9.29 7.75
N TRP A 77 4.02 -8.54 7.84
CA TRP A 77 4.04 -7.13 8.24
C TRP A 77 4.70 -6.22 7.19
N ASP A 78 4.71 -6.64 5.92
CA ASP A 78 5.38 -5.90 4.85
C ASP A 78 4.64 -4.60 4.51
N LEU A 79 5.27 -3.47 4.84
CA LEU A 79 4.83 -2.12 4.48
C LEU A 79 5.31 -1.68 3.09
N SER A 80 6.19 -2.45 2.45
CA SER A 80 6.73 -2.12 1.12
C SER A 80 5.72 -2.34 0.00
N GLY A 81 4.56 -2.93 0.32
CA GLY A 81 3.55 -3.39 -0.61
C GLY A 81 3.37 -2.49 -1.82
N SER A 82 3.54 -3.08 -3.00
CA SER A 82 3.35 -2.47 -4.31
C SER A 82 1.89 -2.12 -4.61
N ASP A 83 0.99 -2.42 -3.69
CA ASP A 83 -0.43 -2.23 -3.90
C ASP A 83 -0.85 -0.80 -3.55
N TYR A 84 -1.02 0.01 -4.59
CA TYR A 84 -1.56 1.38 -4.56
C TYR A 84 -3.04 1.46 -4.13
N PHE A 85 -3.50 0.51 -3.31
CA PHE A 85 -4.91 0.43 -2.89
C PHE A 85 -5.16 0.93 -1.48
N GLY A 86 -4.12 1.43 -0.81
CA GLY A 86 -4.17 1.88 0.57
C GLY A 86 -4.20 0.74 1.59
N ALA A 87 -3.91 1.08 2.85
CA ALA A 87 -3.77 0.14 3.96
C ALA A 87 -4.96 -0.81 4.11
N THR A 88 -6.19 -0.37 3.85
CA THR A 88 -7.40 -1.19 3.97
C THR A 88 -7.34 -2.45 3.11
N LYS A 89 -6.85 -2.35 1.87
CA LYS A 89 -6.76 -3.47 0.94
C LYS A 89 -5.48 -4.29 1.12
N THR A 90 -4.40 -3.63 1.50
CA THR A 90 -3.10 -4.28 1.75
C THR A 90 -3.19 -5.27 2.89
N TRP A 91 -3.93 -4.94 3.95
CA TRP A 91 -4.03 -5.72 5.18
C TRP A 91 -5.31 -6.55 5.31
N GLU A 92 -6.19 -6.53 4.30
CA GLU A 92 -7.47 -7.27 4.30
C GLU A 92 -7.29 -8.77 4.60
N HIS A 93 -6.16 -9.34 4.22
CA HIS A 93 -5.84 -10.76 4.47
C HIS A 93 -5.48 -11.07 5.94
N LEU A 94 -5.15 -10.04 6.75
CA LEU A 94 -4.83 -10.18 8.18
C LEU A 94 -6.04 -9.91 9.08
N GLY A 95 -7.11 -9.30 8.56
CA GLY A 95 -8.31 -9.01 9.34
C GLY A 95 -9.07 -7.78 8.87
N THR A 96 -9.96 -7.31 9.74
CA THR A 96 -10.79 -6.13 9.47
C THR A 96 -10.04 -4.86 9.80
N MET A 97 -9.81 -4.04 8.77
CA MET A 97 -9.19 -2.72 8.91
C MET A 97 -10.26 -1.64 9.08
N THR A 98 -10.18 -0.88 10.16
CA THR A 98 -11.03 0.29 10.41
C THR A 98 -10.22 1.55 10.60
N SER A 99 -10.87 2.72 10.58
CA SER A 99 -10.22 4.02 10.79
C SER A 99 -11.02 4.88 11.75
N GLN A 100 -10.31 5.57 12.62
CA GLN A 100 -10.86 6.66 13.44
C GLN A 100 -10.21 7.97 12.99
N VAL A 101 -11.02 8.99 12.76
CA VAL A 101 -10.55 10.33 12.39
C VAL A 101 -10.14 11.06 13.66
N VAL A 102 -8.83 11.31 13.82
CA VAL A 102 -8.25 12.04 14.94
C VAL A 102 -8.31 13.55 14.68
N HIS A 103 -8.02 13.95 13.44
CA HIS A 103 -8.03 15.34 13.00
C HIS A 103 -8.56 15.44 11.56
N PHE A 104 -9.27 16.53 11.23
CA PHE A 104 -9.70 16.84 9.87
C PHE A 104 -10.02 18.32 9.73
N GLU A 105 -9.27 19.03 8.90
CA GLU A 105 -9.50 20.44 8.58
C GLU A 105 -9.13 20.79 7.13
N LEU A 106 -9.51 21.97 6.71
CA LEU A 106 -9.03 22.65 5.51
C LEU A 106 -8.08 23.76 5.91
N ARG A 107 -6.89 23.77 5.32
CA ARG A 107 -5.89 24.83 5.53
C ARG A 107 -5.05 25.07 4.27
N PHE A 108 -4.15 26.04 4.34
CA PHE A 108 -3.13 26.23 3.32
C PHE A 108 -1.88 25.43 3.65
N PRO A 109 -1.12 24.99 2.60
CA PRO A 109 0.07 24.15 2.78
C PRO A 109 1.26 24.96 3.31
N ASN A 110 2.11 24.31 4.12
CA ASN A 110 3.43 24.82 4.46
C ASN A 110 4.42 24.60 3.29
N GLU A 111 5.65 25.15 3.38
CA GLU A 111 6.67 25.07 2.32
C GLU A 111 7.03 23.63 1.94
N LYS A 112 7.12 22.71 2.90
CA LYS A 112 7.44 21.31 2.65
C LYS A 112 6.31 20.59 1.90
N GLU A 113 5.07 20.86 2.27
CA GLU A 113 3.87 20.32 1.62
C GLU A 113 3.70 20.89 0.20
N GLN A 114 3.97 22.19 0.01
CA GLN A 114 3.99 22.81 -1.31
C GLN A 114 5.00 22.13 -2.23
N ALA A 115 6.21 21.92 -1.74
CA ALA A 115 7.27 21.26 -2.50
C ALA A 115 6.93 19.79 -2.80
N SER A 116 6.41 19.05 -1.83
CA SER A 116 6.07 17.63 -1.98
C SER A 116 4.89 17.38 -2.91
N LEU A 117 3.88 18.27 -2.86
CA LEU A 117 2.67 18.17 -3.69
C LEU A 117 2.76 18.97 -4.99
N MET A 118 3.85 19.74 -5.19
CA MET A 118 4.06 20.63 -6.35
C MET A 118 2.88 21.60 -6.54
N ILE A 119 2.39 22.20 -5.45
CA ILE A 119 1.27 23.15 -5.43
C ILE A 119 1.68 24.55 -4.98
N ASN A 120 0.85 25.54 -5.31
CA ASN A 120 1.06 26.91 -4.87
C ASN A 120 0.64 27.13 -3.40
N PRO A 121 1.17 28.17 -2.72
CA PRO A 121 0.84 28.45 -1.32
C PRO A 121 -0.64 28.80 -1.08
N ASP A 122 -1.34 29.24 -2.11
CA ASP A 122 -2.77 29.55 -2.09
C ASP A 122 -3.69 28.39 -2.48
N THR A 123 -3.12 27.19 -2.75
CA THR A 123 -3.89 25.98 -3.03
C THR A 123 -4.35 25.36 -1.72
N PRO A 124 -5.66 25.33 -1.39
CA PRO A 124 -6.12 24.72 -0.14
C PRO A 124 -5.88 23.21 -0.15
N ILE A 125 -5.57 22.67 1.02
CA ILE A 125 -5.40 21.24 1.24
C ILE A 125 -6.35 20.73 2.32
N TYR A 126 -6.79 19.52 2.19
CA TYR A 126 -7.28 18.73 3.32
C TYR A 126 -6.10 18.28 4.16
N ASP A 127 -6.15 18.51 5.47
CA ASP A 127 -5.22 18.00 6.46
C ASP A 127 -5.98 17.07 7.39
N PHE A 128 -5.54 15.82 7.49
CA PHE A 128 -6.23 14.86 8.34
C PHE A 128 -5.28 13.83 8.96
N ILE A 129 -5.63 13.41 10.17
CA ILE A 129 -4.93 12.35 10.89
C ILE A 129 -5.93 11.22 11.16
N ARG A 130 -5.54 10.00 10.79
CA ARG A 130 -6.33 8.80 11.02
C ARG A 130 -5.57 7.79 11.86
N LEU A 131 -6.20 7.31 12.92
CA LEU A 131 -5.77 6.10 13.59
C LEU A 131 -6.33 4.90 12.81
N ARG A 132 -5.45 4.03 12.36
CA ARG A 132 -5.80 2.79 11.67
C ARG A 132 -5.76 1.65 12.66
N LEU A 133 -6.82 0.84 12.64
CA LEU A 133 -6.97 -0.29 13.55
C LEU A 133 -7.11 -1.57 12.74
N LEU A 134 -6.35 -2.60 13.11
CA LEU A 134 -6.49 -3.95 12.57
C LEU A 134 -7.14 -4.83 13.66
N ASN A 135 -8.31 -5.37 13.38
CA ASN A 135 -9.11 -6.14 14.36
C ASN A 135 -9.37 -5.39 15.67
N GLY A 136 -9.47 -4.05 15.61
CA GLY A 136 -9.68 -3.18 16.77
C GLY A 136 -8.40 -2.72 17.47
N GLU A 137 -7.24 -3.28 17.14
CA GLU A 137 -5.94 -2.89 17.74
C GLU A 137 -5.26 -1.77 16.91
N PRO A 138 -4.66 -0.76 17.56
CA PRO A 138 -3.93 0.31 16.90
C PRO A 138 -2.77 -0.23 16.07
N MET A 139 -2.75 0.12 14.77
CA MET A 139 -1.72 -0.31 13.82
C MET A 139 -0.86 0.83 13.31
N SER A 140 -1.48 1.90 12.81
CA SER A 140 -0.77 3.09 12.34
C SER A 140 -1.51 4.38 12.63
N LEU A 141 -0.74 5.46 12.72
CA LEU A 141 -1.23 6.83 12.78
C LEU A 141 -0.79 7.54 11.49
N ASP A 142 -1.75 7.83 10.61
CA ASP A 142 -1.50 8.36 9.29
C ASP A 142 -1.84 9.85 9.25
N ALA A 143 -0.84 10.72 9.25
CA ALA A 143 -0.97 12.16 9.02
C ALA A 143 -0.84 12.44 7.52
N THR A 144 -1.88 12.95 6.90
CA THR A 144 -2.01 13.02 5.44
C THR A 144 -2.51 14.39 5.00
N VAL A 145 -1.92 14.91 3.93
CA VAL A 145 -2.42 16.10 3.24
C VAL A 145 -2.71 15.80 1.77
N MET A 146 -3.83 16.34 1.26
CA MET A 146 -4.26 16.18 -0.14
C MET A 146 -4.80 17.49 -0.70
N PRO A 147 -4.44 17.89 -1.95
CA PRO A 147 -4.99 19.10 -2.56
C PRO A 147 -6.52 19.01 -2.74
N LEU A 148 -7.22 20.04 -2.28
CA LEU A 148 -8.70 20.10 -2.34
C LEU A 148 -9.23 19.97 -3.77
N ASN A 149 -8.56 20.58 -4.74
CA ASN A 149 -8.96 20.55 -6.14
C ASN A 149 -8.84 19.16 -6.79
N LEU A 150 -7.97 18.27 -6.27
CA LEU A 150 -7.84 16.89 -6.75
C LEU A 150 -8.85 15.94 -6.10
N VAL A 151 -9.27 16.22 -4.87
CA VAL A 151 -10.20 15.37 -4.11
C VAL A 151 -11.41 16.15 -3.59
N PRO A 152 -12.14 16.86 -4.46
CA PRO A 152 -13.27 17.71 -4.04
C PRO A 152 -14.33 16.87 -3.33
N GLY A 153 -14.88 17.37 -2.20
CA GLY A 153 -15.91 16.67 -1.45
C GLY A 153 -15.44 15.59 -0.48
N LEU A 154 -14.11 15.46 -0.27
CA LEU A 154 -13.59 14.58 0.78
C LEU A 154 -14.18 14.96 2.14
N ASN A 155 -14.65 14.00 2.90
CA ASN A 155 -15.32 14.21 4.19
C ASN A 155 -15.03 13.07 5.17
N LYS A 156 -15.49 13.18 6.42
CA LYS A 156 -15.24 12.19 7.48
C LYS A 156 -15.68 10.78 7.11
N THR A 157 -16.80 10.61 6.43
CA THR A 157 -17.29 9.29 6.00
C THR A 157 -16.28 8.59 5.07
N HIS A 158 -15.66 9.34 4.16
CA HIS A 158 -14.60 8.81 3.30
C HIS A 158 -13.34 8.47 4.10
N LEU A 159 -12.97 9.29 5.11
CA LEU A 159 -11.81 9.07 5.98
C LEU A 159 -11.98 7.82 6.87
N GLU A 160 -13.18 7.59 7.38
CA GLU A 160 -13.52 6.42 8.20
C GLU A 160 -13.58 5.12 7.40
N SER A 161 -13.81 5.22 6.09
CA SER A 161 -13.84 4.07 5.19
C SER A 161 -12.52 3.94 4.39
N SER A 162 -12.52 4.27 3.12
CA SER A 162 -11.34 4.19 2.24
C SER A 162 -11.24 5.41 1.34
N VAL A 163 -10.29 6.29 1.66
CA VAL A 163 -9.97 7.48 0.84
C VAL A 163 -9.62 7.09 -0.59
N PHE A 164 -8.80 6.05 -0.78
CA PHE A 164 -8.40 5.62 -2.12
C PHE A 164 -9.54 4.97 -2.90
N ARG A 165 -10.52 4.36 -2.24
CA ARG A 165 -11.75 3.93 -2.92
C ARG A 165 -12.51 5.13 -3.46
N TYR A 166 -12.68 6.19 -2.65
CA TYR A 166 -13.30 7.44 -3.08
C TYR A 166 -12.55 8.04 -4.29
N VAL A 167 -11.23 8.16 -4.20
CA VAL A 167 -10.37 8.66 -5.28
C VAL A 167 -10.54 7.85 -6.58
N GLN A 168 -10.51 6.52 -6.49
CA GLN A 168 -10.52 5.65 -7.67
C GLN A 168 -11.91 5.39 -8.22
N GLU A 169 -12.90 5.11 -7.35
CA GLU A 169 -14.23 4.68 -7.79
C GLU A 169 -15.19 5.85 -8.00
N THR A 170 -15.07 6.93 -7.19
CA THR A 170 -15.97 8.09 -7.30
C THR A 170 -15.37 9.18 -8.17
N LEU A 171 -14.09 9.53 -7.97
CA LEU A 171 -13.44 10.59 -8.76
C LEU A 171 -12.81 10.06 -10.06
N GLY A 172 -12.69 8.75 -10.23
CA GLY A 172 -12.13 8.13 -11.44
C GLY A 172 -10.62 8.34 -11.61
N LEU A 173 -9.93 8.83 -10.58
CA LEU A 173 -8.49 9.08 -10.63
C LEU A 173 -7.72 7.77 -10.48
N LYS A 174 -6.65 7.58 -11.28
CA LYS A 174 -5.82 6.38 -11.23
C LYS A 174 -4.53 6.65 -10.49
N ILE A 175 -4.33 5.92 -9.40
CA ILE A 175 -3.09 5.96 -8.62
C ILE A 175 -2.09 5.00 -9.28
N MET A 176 -0.86 5.48 -9.56
CA MET A 176 0.14 4.71 -10.32
C MET A 176 1.48 4.55 -9.63
N GLY A 177 1.78 5.32 -8.60
CA GLY A 177 3.09 5.24 -7.97
C GLY A 177 3.18 5.86 -6.59
N SER A 178 4.26 5.56 -5.90
CA SER A 178 4.63 6.23 -4.66
C SER A 178 6.14 6.37 -4.56
N TYR A 179 6.57 7.47 -3.96
CA TYR A 179 7.92 7.63 -3.44
C TYR A 179 7.86 7.51 -1.93
N ARG A 180 8.71 6.70 -1.32
CA ARG A 180 8.71 6.45 0.11
C ARG A 180 10.10 6.59 0.71
N VAL A 181 10.16 7.22 1.86
CA VAL A 181 11.34 7.25 2.72
C VAL A 181 10.96 6.65 4.06
N VAL A 182 11.74 5.71 4.55
CA VAL A 182 11.47 5.03 5.80
C VAL A 182 12.54 5.37 6.82
N ARG A 183 12.10 5.71 8.02
CA ARG A 183 12.98 6.10 9.13
C ARG A 183 12.51 5.46 10.43
N ALA A 184 13.44 5.25 11.34
CA ALA A 184 13.14 4.99 12.75
C ALA A 184 13.12 6.32 13.50
N LEU A 185 12.06 6.56 14.26
CA LEU A 185 11.87 7.77 15.05
C LEU A 185 11.63 7.43 16.53
N LYS A 186 11.77 8.43 17.40
CA LYS A 186 11.19 8.38 18.74
C LYS A 186 9.70 8.72 18.64
N PRO A 187 8.84 8.15 19.51
CA PRO A 187 7.43 8.41 19.48
C PRO A 187 7.13 9.88 19.82
N SER A 188 6.22 10.48 19.08
CA SER A 188 5.64 11.76 19.40
C SER A 188 4.57 11.64 20.51
N ALA A 189 4.08 12.76 21.04
CA ALA A 189 2.97 12.74 21.98
C ALA A 189 1.70 12.09 21.37
N LEU A 190 1.45 12.32 20.08
CA LEU A 190 0.32 11.70 19.37
C LEU A 190 0.51 10.19 19.22
N ASP A 191 1.73 9.73 18.94
CA ASP A 191 2.01 8.30 18.83
C ASP A 191 1.78 7.60 20.19
N MET A 192 2.29 8.18 21.28
CA MET A 192 2.06 7.63 22.62
C MET A 192 0.59 7.59 23.00
N GLN A 193 -0.17 8.62 22.60
CA GLN A 193 -1.61 8.69 22.88
C GLN A 193 -2.43 7.68 22.08
N HIS A 194 -2.11 7.46 20.81
CA HIS A 194 -2.97 6.71 19.86
C HIS A 194 -2.44 5.33 19.48
N LEU A 195 -1.11 5.13 19.45
CA LEU A 195 -0.51 3.84 19.12
C LEU A 195 -0.19 2.97 20.33
N VAL A 196 -0.51 3.44 21.54
CA VAL A 196 -0.22 2.70 22.80
C VAL A 196 1.26 2.32 22.88
N CYS A 197 2.15 3.25 22.57
CA CYS A 197 3.61 3.06 22.68
C CYS A 197 4.20 3.82 23.86
N GLU A 198 5.26 3.27 24.42
CA GLU A 198 6.02 3.87 25.52
C GLU A 198 7.04 4.90 24.96
N PRO A 199 7.52 5.87 25.77
CA PRO A 199 8.49 6.87 25.30
C PRO A 199 9.82 6.29 24.77
N THR A 200 10.11 5.06 25.14
CA THR A 200 11.32 4.31 24.73
C THR A 200 11.11 3.43 23.51
N ASP A 201 9.86 3.21 23.10
CA ASP A 201 9.55 2.38 21.94
C ASP A 201 9.94 3.10 20.64
N PRO A 202 10.59 2.45 19.70
CA PRO A 202 10.81 3.06 18.40
C PRO A 202 9.52 3.07 17.58
N VAL A 203 9.38 4.11 16.75
CA VAL A 203 8.32 4.23 15.75
C VAL A 203 8.94 4.15 14.37
N LEU A 204 8.33 3.35 13.49
CA LEU A 204 8.70 3.30 12.08
C LEU A 204 7.88 4.33 11.31
N GLU A 205 8.53 5.36 10.77
CA GLU A 205 7.90 6.35 9.89
C GLU A 205 8.03 5.91 8.44
N VAL A 206 6.94 5.99 7.70
CA VAL A 206 6.91 5.97 6.23
C VAL A 206 6.45 7.34 5.76
N GLU A 207 7.39 8.20 5.38
CA GLU A 207 7.11 9.45 4.67
C GLU A 207 6.88 9.12 3.19
N GLN A 208 5.74 9.53 2.62
CA GLN A 208 5.41 9.17 1.24
C GLN A 208 4.77 10.29 0.45
N VAL A 209 5.01 10.26 -0.87
CA VAL A 209 4.22 10.97 -1.88
C VAL A 209 3.57 9.93 -2.78
N ILE A 210 2.27 10.05 -3.00
CA ILE A 210 1.51 9.19 -3.92
C ILE A 210 1.20 9.97 -5.18
N TYR A 211 1.34 9.32 -6.33
CA TYR A 211 1.18 9.93 -7.65
C TYR A 211 0.01 9.33 -8.43
N LEU A 212 -0.64 10.19 -9.21
CA LEU A 212 -1.61 9.80 -10.23
C LEU A 212 -0.90 9.27 -11.50
N GLU A 213 -1.68 8.71 -12.43
CA GLU A 213 -1.21 8.13 -13.70
C GLU A 213 -0.42 9.13 -14.57
N ASP A 214 -0.72 10.42 -14.47
CA ASP A 214 -0.05 11.51 -15.19
C ASP A 214 1.19 12.08 -14.47
N GLY A 215 1.55 11.51 -13.31
CA GLY A 215 2.65 11.96 -12.47
C GLY A 215 2.29 13.07 -11.49
N THR A 216 1.03 13.52 -11.43
CA THR A 216 0.58 14.54 -10.47
C THR A 216 0.65 14.00 -9.04
N PRO A 217 1.31 14.70 -8.09
CA PRO A 217 1.25 14.32 -6.69
C PRO A 217 -0.16 14.48 -6.12
N LEU A 218 -0.71 13.39 -5.60
CA LEU A 218 -2.06 13.34 -5.02
C LEU A 218 -2.07 13.50 -3.52
N GLU A 219 -1.09 12.89 -2.85
CA GLU A 219 -1.02 12.76 -1.40
C GLU A 219 0.41 12.95 -0.93
N TYR A 220 0.60 13.69 0.16
CA TYR A 220 1.82 13.67 0.96
C TYR A 220 1.45 13.24 2.38
N ALA A 221 2.12 12.22 2.90
CA ALA A 221 1.76 11.61 4.17
C ALA A 221 2.98 11.18 4.99
N HIS A 222 2.78 11.19 6.31
CA HIS A 222 3.63 10.59 7.31
C HIS A 222 2.83 9.51 8.04
N CYS A 223 3.16 8.24 7.79
CA CYS A 223 2.52 7.10 8.41
C CYS A 223 3.44 6.55 9.49
N HIS A 224 3.00 6.58 10.74
CA HIS A 224 3.74 6.07 11.89
C HIS A 224 3.21 4.70 12.29
N TYR A 225 4.11 3.73 12.39
CA TYR A 225 3.81 2.35 12.82
C TYR A 225 4.57 2.05 14.10
N ARG A 226 3.91 1.38 15.01
CA ARG A 226 4.59 0.83 16.20
C ARG A 226 5.59 -0.24 15.77
N TYR A 227 6.72 -0.37 16.45
CA TYR A 227 7.85 -1.24 16.08
C TYR A 227 7.46 -2.73 15.88
N ASP A 228 6.42 -3.20 16.55
CA ASP A 228 5.93 -4.57 16.51
C ASP A 228 4.79 -4.79 15.47
N HIS A 229 4.41 -3.72 14.72
CA HIS A 229 3.30 -3.74 13.77
C HIS A 229 3.69 -3.38 12.33
N GLY A 230 4.96 -3.40 12.02
CA GLY A 230 5.37 -3.09 10.65
C GLY A 230 6.84 -3.37 10.38
N GLY A 231 7.14 -3.69 9.14
CA GLY A 231 8.49 -3.89 8.63
C GLY A 231 8.57 -3.63 7.14
N ILE A 232 9.78 -3.53 6.61
CA ILE A 232 10.02 -3.41 5.17
C ILE A 232 10.66 -4.69 4.70
N VAL A 233 10.04 -5.31 3.71
CA VAL A 233 10.61 -6.44 3.00
C VAL A 233 11.27 -5.93 1.74
N ILE A 234 12.59 -6.09 1.62
CA ILE A 234 13.35 -5.78 0.41
C ILE A 234 13.74 -7.10 -0.23
N VAL A 235 13.29 -7.31 -1.46
CA VAL A 235 13.62 -8.50 -2.24
C VAL A 235 14.67 -8.15 -3.27
N ASN A 236 15.88 -8.71 -3.12
CA ASN A 236 16.93 -8.62 -4.13
C ASN A 236 16.85 -9.86 -5.01
N ASN A 237 16.52 -9.67 -6.28
CA ASN A 237 16.57 -10.72 -7.29
C ASN A 237 17.87 -10.51 -8.06
N GLY A 238 18.86 -11.38 -7.78
CA GLY A 238 20.14 -11.44 -8.51
C GLY A 238 19.97 -11.94 -9.94
#